data_3180aa8a9f50504e81748a15645a3d36
#
_entry.id   3180aa8a9f50504e81748a15645a3d36
#
_cell.length_a   1.000
_cell.length_b   1.000
_cell.length_c   1.000
_cell.angle_alpha   90.00
_cell.angle_beta   90.00
_cell.angle_gamma   90.00
#
_symmetry.space_group_name_H-M   'P 1'
#
loop_
_entity.id
_entity.type
_entity.pdbx_description
1 polymer ?
#
loop_
_entity_poly.entity_id
_entity_poly.type
_entity_poly.pdbx_seq_one_letter_code
_entity_poly.pdbx_strand_id
1 'polypeptide(L)'
;MAFLALSLIAGAQNKTTIMSQNITLTQTWDKTFPLSEKVNHEKVTFKTQYGFTLAADLYMPKSSPSGDKRGAIAICGPFGAIKEQCSGLYAMTMAERGFITLAFDPSFTGESSGEPRRTASPDINTEDFLAAVDYLSMREDVDADKIGIIGICGWGGIALNAAAADPRIKTTAVMTMYDMSRVNGNGYFDADDSEEARSAARKTLADERMKTARTGKTTQGGGVVDPLPEDAPQFVKDYYDYYKTPRGYHERSGNSNDGWHTFGCQAYANTRFLYYINEIRSAVLIVHGEKAHSRYFGENAYEYMMTGKAEGYDAVRKPNPVPENKELMIIPEASHCDLYDGGTDKVIPWDKLESFFSENM
;
A
#
# COMPACT_ATOMS: atom_id res chain seq x y z
N MET A 1 12.78 66.05 26.36
CA MET A 1 13.22 64.86 27.09
C MET A 1 12.15 63.75 26.82
N ALA A 2 12.45 62.83 25.92
CA ALA A 2 11.54 61.77 25.58
C ALA A 2 12.02 60.49 26.28
N PHE A 3 11.18 59.90 27.11
CA PHE A 3 11.45 58.61 27.75
C PHE A 3 10.99 57.48 26.78
N LEU A 4 11.94 56.72 26.27
CA LEU A 4 11.68 55.45 25.62
C LEU A 4 11.41 54.39 26.70
N ALA A 5 10.19 53.82 26.70
CA ALA A 5 9.88 52.60 27.47
C ALA A 5 10.18 51.39 26.60
N LEU A 6 11.24 50.64 26.94
CA LEU A 6 11.47 49.29 26.39
C LEU A 6 10.50 48.32 27.05
N SER A 7 9.53 47.83 26.32
CA SER A 7 8.74 46.67 26.73
C SER A 7 9.46 45.36 26.35
N LEU A 8 9.94 44.65 27.36
CA LEU A 8 10.42 43.27 27.23
C LEU A 8 9.21 42.37 26.89
N ILE A 9 9.13 41.88 25.66
CA ILE A 9 8.24 40.79 25.29
C ILE A 9 8.93 39.50 25.71
N ALA A 10 8.48 38.94 26.84
CA ALA A 10 8.85 37.59 27.23
C ALA A 10 8.17 36.60 26.24
N GLY A 11 8.97 36.05 25.34
CA GLY A 11 8.53 35.00 24.42
C GLY A 11 8.18 33.75 25.23
N ALA A 12 6.89 33.49 25.38
CA ALA A 12 6.41 32.18 25.81
C ALA A 12 6.78 31.15 24.74
N GLN A 13 7.82 30.36 24.99
CA GLN A 13 8.07 29.14 24.22
C GLN A 13 6.93 28.19 24.49
N ASN A 14 5.95 28.15 23.60
CA ASN A 14 4.98 27.06 23.53
C ASN A 14 5.74 25.76 23.27
N LYS A 15 6.00 24.99 24.32
CA LYS A 15 6.41 23.60 24.20
C LYS A 15 5.23 22.85 23.60
N THR A 16 5.22 22.69 22.29
CA THR A 16 4.33 21.77 21.61
C THR A 16 4.73 20.38 22.07
N THR A 17 4.01 19.82 23.02
CA THR A 17 4.15 18.42 23.41
C THR A 17 3.59 17.61 22.24
N ILE A 18 4.45 17.13 21.36
CA ILE A 18 4.08 16.10 20.39
C ILE A 18 3.81 14.85 21.21
N MET A 19 2.53 14.52 21.41
CA MET A 19 2.15 13.23 21.99
C MET A 19 2.57 12.16 20.97
N SER A 20 3.72 11.50 21.20
CA SER A 20 4.07 10.29 20.49
C SER A 20 3.02 9.24 20.85
N GLN A 21 2.23 8.81 19.88
CA GLN A 21 1.40 7.63 20.06
C GLN A 21 2.37 6.45 20.27
N ASN A 22 2.48 5.98 21.49
CA ASN A 22 3.28 4.80 21.81
C ASN A 22 2.56 3.59 21.22
N ILE A 23 3.15 2.99 20.20
CA ILE A 23 2.71 1.72 19.63
C ILE A 23 3.46 0.59 20.31
N THR A 24 2.82 -0.58 20.41
CA THR A 24 3.43 -1.80 20.95
C THR A 24 3.71 -2.75 19.79
N LEU A 25 4.96 -3.21 19.67
CA LEU A 25 5.37 -4.14 18.63
C LEU A 25 5.45 -5.56 19.19
N THR A 26 4.81 -6.50 18.52
CA THR A 26 4.91 -7.94 18.81
C THR A 26 6.32 -8.42 18.50
N GLN A 27 7.00 -9.02 19.47
CA GLN A 27 8.40 -9.45 19.32
C GLN A 27 8.55 -10.89 18.82
N THR A 28 7.49 -11.71 18.93
CA THR A 28 7.49 -13.09 18.42
C THR A 28 7.32 -13.11 16.91
N TRP A 29 7.89 -14.17 16.27
CA TRP A 29 7.65 -14.40 14.85
C TRP A 29 6.25 -14.99 14.66
N ASP A 30 5.29 -14.16 14.32
CA ASP A 30 3.88 -14.51 14.12
C ASP A 30 3.42 -14.34 12.66
N LYS A 31 4.38 -14.41 11.73
CA LYS A 31 4.10 -14.20 10.31
C LYS A 31 3.55 -15.46 9.65
N THR A 32 2.79 -15.30 8.56
CA THR A 32 2.20 -16.40 7.78
C THR A 32 3.22 -17.18 6.96
N PHE A 33 4.49 -16.83 7.05
CA PHE A 33 5.61 -17.47 6.35
C PHE A 33 6.79 -17.70 7.31
N PRO A 34 7.66 -18.70 7.06
CA PRO A 34 8.83 -18.99 7.91
C PRO A 34 9.91 -17.92 7.73
N LEU A 35 10.68 -17.68 8.80
CA LEU A 35 11.86 -16.82 8.74
C LEU A 35 12.96 -17.50 7.91
N SER A 36 13.54 -16.77 6.97
CA SER A 36 14.68 -17.22 6.20
C SER A 36 15.99 -17.10 7.00
N GLU A 37 16.83 -18.14 6.90
CA GLU A 37 18.18 -18.12 7.48
C GLU A 37 19.16 -17.17 6.75
N LYS A 38 18.79 -16.67 5.56
CA LYS A 38 19.63 -15.79 4.74
C LYS A 38 19.51 -14.32 5.08
N VAL A 39 18.54 -13.95 5.91
CA VAL A 39 18.25 -12.54 6.25
C VAL A 39 18.37 -12.26 7.75
N ASN A 40 18.74 -11.04 8.08
CA ASN A 40 18.50 -10.44 9.39
C ASN A 40 17.16 -9.72 9.36
N HIS A 41 16.44 -9.77 10.48
CA HIS A 41 15.16 -9.12 10.64
C HIS A 41 15.13 -8.29 11.92
N GLU A 42 14.55 -7.09 11.85
CA GLU A 42 14.26 -6.28 13.02
C GLU A 42 12.94 -5.51 12.83
N LYS A 43 12.24 -5.25 13.93
CA LYS A 43 11.07 -4.37 13.91
C LYS A 43 11.51 -2.94 14.15
N VAL A 44 11.03 -2.05 13.28
CA VAL A 44 11.35 -0.63 13.32
C VAL A 44 10.10 0.24 13.29
N THR A 45 10.25 1.51 13.63
CA THR A 45 9.17 2.48 13.52
C THR A 45 9.69 3.77 12.89
N PHE A 46 8.83 4.45 12.15
CA PHE A 46 9.10 5.77 11.58
C PHE A 46 7.83 6.62 11.57
N LYS A 47 7.98 7.90 11.30
CA LYS A 47 6.86 8.85 11.35
C LYS A 47 6.51 9.38 9.99
N THR A 48 5.20 9.55 9.75
CA THR A 48 4.68 10.29 8.61
C THR A 48 4.65 11.80 8.92
N GLN A 49 4.54 12.65 7.89
CA GLN A 49 4.36 14.09 8.07
C GLN A 49 3.06 14.44 8.82
N TYR A 50 2.07 13.58 8.79
CA TYR A 50 0.83 13.74 9.55
C TYR A 50 0.95 13.33 11.03
N GLY A 51 2.15 12.90 11.46
CA GLY A 51 2.44 12.54 12.85
C GLY A 51 2.06 11.11 13.24
N PHE A 52 1.60 10.29 12.30
CA PHE A 52 1.41 8.86 12.56
C PHE A 52 2.77 8.18 12.78
N THR A 53 2.78 7.16 13.64
CA THR A 53 3.91 6.25 13.80
C THR A 53 3.59 4.96 13.09
N LEU A 54 4.38 4.62 12.07
CA LEU A 54 4.25 3.38 11.33
C LEU A 54 5.14 2.30 11.94
N ALA A 55 4.58 1.08 12.03
CA ALA A 55 5.29 -0.13 12.42
C ALA A 55 5.75 -0.88 11.17
N ALA A 56 6.99 -1.32 11.15
CA ALA A 56 7.54 -2.03 10.01
C ALA A 56 8.49 -3.16 10.42
N ASP A 57 8.65 -4.10 9.50
CA ASP A 57 9.66 -5.14 9.51
C ASP A 57 10.75 -4.80 8.50
N LEU A 58 11.96 -4.60 8.98
CA LEU A 58 13.16 -4.40 8.16
C LEU A 58 13.89 -5.73 7.98
N TYR A 59 14.16 -6.06 6.73
CA TYR A 59 14.92 -7.26 6.36
C TYR A 59 16.20 -6.87 5.64
N MET A 60 17.32 -7.49 6.04
CA MET A 60 18.65 -7.20 5.52
C MET A 60 19.36 -8.51 5.15
N PRO A 61 20.03 -8.59 3.99
CA PRO A 61 20.82 -9.75 3.63
C PRO A 61 21.91 -10.02 4.69
N LYS A 62 22.10 -11.29 5.14
CA LYS A 62 23.20 -11.65 6.03
C LYS A 62 24.56 -11.58 5.36
N SER A 63 24.62 -11.86 4.06
CA SER A 63 25.84 -11.84 3.25
C SER A 63 26.14 -10.45 2.71
N SER A 64 26.31 -9.47 3.57
CA SER A 64 26.71 -8.13 3.14
C SER A 64 28.20 -7.92 3.38
N PRO A 65 29.00 -7.54 2.35
CA PRO A 65 30.31 -6.94 2.61
C PRO A 65 30.13 -5.70 3.48
N SER A 66 30.93 -5.54 4.52
CA SER A 66 30.84 -4.38 5.38
C SER A 66 31.27 -3.12 4.60
N GLY A 67 30.37 -2.13 4.52
CA GLY A 67 30.68 -0.80 3.98
C GLY A 67 30.02 -0.45 2.65
N ASP A 68 29.46 -1.41 1.89
CA ASP A 68 28.75 -1.11 0.65
C ASP A 68 27.28 -0.73 0.91
N LYS A 69 26.88 0.41 0.37
CA LYS A 69 25.48 0.81 0.36
C LYS A 69 24.67 0.00 -0.65
N ARG A 70 23.43 -0.33 -0.31
CA ARG A 70 22.55 -1.18 -1.12
C ARG A 70 21.32 -0.44 -1.58
N GLY A 71 20.75 -0.90 -2.69
CA GLY A 71 19.40 -0.53 -3.07
C GLY A 71 18.38 -1.00 -2.04
N ALA A 72 17.33 -0.20 -1.83
CA ALA A 72 16.32 -0.51 -0.84
C ALA A 72 14.90 -0.48 -1.43
N ILE A 73 13.99 -1.30 -0.88
CA ILE A 73 12.62 -1.44 -1.38
C ILE A 73 11.63 -1.34 -0.22
N ALA A 74 10.70 -0.38 -0.28
CA ALA A 74 9.57 -0.32 0.63
C ALA A 74 8.37 -1.09 0.04
N ILE A 75 7.68 -1.89 0.85
CA ILE A 75 6.68 -2.84 0.39
C ILE A 75 5.42 -2.75 1.25
N CYS A 76 4.25 -2.65 0.63
CA CYS A 76 2.98 -2.64 1.34
C CYS A 76 1.85 -3.34 0.57
N GLY A 77 0.86 -3.80 1.30
CA GLY A 77 -0.36 -4.46 0.81
C GLY A 77 -0.40 -5.95 1.14
N PRO A 78 -1.51 -6.59 0.81
CA PRO A 78 -2.77 -6.09 0.21
C PRO A 78 -3.53 -5.07 1.07
N PHE A 79 -4.56 -4.43 0.47
CA PHE A 79 -5.38 -3.42 1.14
C PHE A 79 -6.19 -4.06 2.28
N GLY A 80 -5.88 -3.63 3.53
CA GLY A 80 -6.42 -4.23 4.76
C GLY A 80 -5.65 -5.44 5.31
N ALA A 81 -4.62 -5.91 4.60
CA ALA A 81 -3.64 -6.86 5.15
C ALA A 81 -2.60 -6.13 6.02
N ILE A 82 -1.74 -6.91 6.65
CA ILE A 82 -0.66 -6.42 7.51
C ILE A 82 0.69 -6.97 7.07
N LYS A 83 1.76 -6.36 7.57
CA LYS A 83 3.15 -6.71 7.23
C LYS A 83 3.55 -8.14 7.57
N GLU A 84 2.80 -8.81 8.44
CA GLU A 84 2.99 -10.23 8.80
C GLU A 84 2.50 -11.21 7.74
N GLN A 85 1.85 -10.71 6.67
CA GLN A 85 1.29 -11.49 5.56
C GLN A 85 2.11 -11.28 4.27
N CYS A 86 1.44 -11.09 3.14
CA CYS A 86 2.02 -10.99 1.80
C CYS A 86 3.19 -9.99 1.69
N SER A 87 3.05 -8.75 2.16
CA SER A 87 4.12 -7.74 2.03
C SER A 87 5.40 -8.13 2.75
N GLY A 88 5.30 -8.80 3.91
CA GLY A 88 6.46 -9.32 4.62
C GLY A 88 7.15 -10.47 3.89
N LEU A 89 6.38 -11.36 3.24
CA LEU A 89 6.94 -12.41 2.39
C LEU A 89 7.73 -11.81 1.22
N TYR A 90 7.16 -10.79 0.56
CA TYR A 90 7.86 -10.10 -0.53
C TYR A 90 9.14 -9.42 -0.03
N ALA A 91 9.06 -8.74 1.12
CA ALA A 91 10.23 -8.08 1.71
C ALA A 91 11.34 -9.08 2.05
N MET A 92 11.00 -10.17 2.73
CA MET A 92 11.98 -11.20 3.06
C MET A 92 12.61 -11.81 1.80
N THR A 93 11.80 -12.14 0.78
CA THR A 93 12.29 -12.76 -0.45
C THR A 93 13.19 -11.82 -1.25
N MET A 94 12.85 -10.52 -1.33
CA MET A 94 13.71 -9.54 -2.00
C MET A 94 14.99 -9.25 -1.19
N ALA A 95 14.94 -9.36 0.14
CA ALA A 95 16.16 -9.29 0.96
C ALA A 95 17.09 -10.48 0.75
N GLU A 96 16.56 -11.69 0.56
CA GLU A 96 17.38 -12.85 0.16
C GLU A 96 18.14 -12.63 -1.17
N ARG A 97 17.59 -11.75 -2.02
CA ARG A 97 18.12 -11.38 -3.34
C ARG A 97 19.04 -10.15 -3.30
N GLY A 98 19.35 -9.64 -2.11
CA GLY A 98 20.41 -8.65 -1.90
C GLY A 98 19.95 -7.22 -1.63
N PHE A 99 18.66 -6.93 -1.59
CA PHE A 99 18.14 -5.61 -1.25
C PHE A 99 17.94 -5.41 0.25
N ILE A 100 17.99 -4.18 0.74
CA ILE A 100 17.44 -3.84 2.05
C ILE A 100 15.94 -3.59 1.85
N THR A 101 15.09 -4.26 2.63
CA THR A 101 13.64 -4.18 2.39
C THR A 101 12.85 -3.86 3.64
N LEU A 102 11.77 -3.12 3.48
CA LEU A 102 10.92 -2.64 4.55
C LEU A 102 9.46 -2.97 4.24
N ALA A 103 8.86 -3.93 4.97
CA ALA A 103 7.42 -4.14 4.94
C ALA A 103 6.76 -3.38 6.09
N PHE A 104 5.77 -2.54 5.82
CA PHE A 104 5.15 -1.71 6.85
C PHE A 104 3.63 -1.90 6.93
N ASP A 105 3.09 -1.74 8.14
CA ASP A 105 1.66 -1.55 8.33
C ASP A 105 1.31 -0.09 8.00
N PRO A 106 0.28 0.15 7.19
CA PRO A 106 -0.14 1.52 6.91
C PRO A 106 -0.78 2.19 8.14
N SER A 107 -0.88 3.50 8.10
CA SER A 107 -1.65 4.28 9.07
C SER A 107 -3.02 3.66 9.32
N PHE A 108 -3.48 3.62 10.55
CA PHE A 108 -4.75 3.03 11.03
C PHE A 108 -4.84 1.50 10.98
N THR A 109 -3.80 0.78 10.55
CA THR A 109 -3.82 -0.68 10.34
C THR A 109 -2.72 -1.37 11.15
N GLY A 110 -2.92 -2.65 11.48
CA GLY A 110 -1.92 -3.49 12.13
C GLY A 110 -1.38 -2.89 13.42
N GLU A 111 -0.06 -2.83 13.56
CA GLU A 111 0.64 -2.25 14.72
C GLU A 111 0.90 -0.74 14.55
N SER A 112 0.65 -0.16 13.38
CA SER A 112 0.78 1.28 13.14
C SER A 112 -0.29 2.09 13.88
N SER A 113 0.02 3.35 14.20
CA SER A 113 -0.90 4.24 14.88
C SER A 113 -2.00 4.77 13.96
N GLY A 114 -2.97 5.44 14.56
CA GLY A 114 -4.08 6.12 13.88
C GLY A 114 -5.44 5.66 14.37
N GLU A 115 -6.34 6.62 14.57
CA GLU A 115 -7.73 6.41 14.99
C GLU A 115 -8.68 7.25 14.14
N PRO A 116 -9.87 6.75 13.84
CA PRO A 116 -10.38 5.40 14.17
C PRO A 116 -9.65 4.32 13.38
N ARG A 117 -9.47 3.15 14.01
CA ARG A 117 -8.82 2.01 13.34
C ARG A 117 -9.57 1.60 12.07
N ARG A 118 -8.83 1.02 11.11
CA ARG A 118 -9.41 0.52 9.86
C ARG A 118 -10.05 1.62 9.02
N THR A 119 -9.34 2.74 8.93
CA THR A 119 -9.60 3.86 8.03
C THR A 119 -8.53 3.86 6.95
N ALA A 120 -8.87 4.34 5.77
CA ALA A 120 -7.93 4.56 4.68
C ALA A 120 -8.23 5.89 3.98
N SER A 121 -7.18 6.57 3.56
CA SER A 121 -7.28 7.86 2.89
C SER A 121 -6.24 7.96 1.77
N PRO A 122 -6.60 8.45 0.57
CA PRO A 122 -5.68 8.50 -0.57
C PRO A 122 -4.38 9.23 -0.30
N ASP A 123 -4.45 10.36 0.37
CA ASP A 123 -3.31 11.22 0.72
C ASP A 123 -2.47 10.61 1.85
N ILE A 124 -3.10 10.13 2.94
CA ILE A 124 -2.40 9.51 4.06
C ILE A 124 -1.71 8.22 3.61
N ASN A 125 -2.38 7.37 2.83
CA ASN A 125 -1.77 6.13 2.37
C ASN A 125 -0.66 6.36 1.33
N THR A 126 -0.74 7.40 0.51
CA THR A 126 0.38 7.83 -0.33
C THR A 126 1.56 8.28 0.52
N GLU A 127 1.29 9.10 1.54
CA GLU A 127 2.30 9.56 2.49
C GLU A 127 2.96 8.41 3.26
N ASP A 128 2.24 7.32 3.57
CA ASP A 128 2.83 6.15 4.23
C ASP A 128 4.01 5.56 3.41
N PHE A 129 3.90 5.52 2.06
CA PHE A 129 5.02 5.17 1.19
C PHE A 129 6.12 6.22 1.20
N LEU A 130 5.78 7.52 1.12
CA LEU A 130 6.78 8.60 1.11
C LEU A 130 7.59 8.62 2.41
N ALA A 131 6.93 8.40 3.55
CA ALA A 131 7.59 8.27 4.85
C ALA A 131 8.50 7.02 4.94
N ALA A 132 8.12 5.91 4.28
CA ALA A 132 8.99 4.74 4.17
C ALA A 132 10.23 5.03 3.30
N VAL A 133 10.08 5.80 2.22
CA VAL A 133 11.20 6.30 1.40
C VAL A 133 12.10 7.23 2.22
N ASP A 134 11.55 8.15 3.00
CA ASP A 134 12.32 9.01 3.92
C ASP A 134 13.15 8.16 4.89
N TYR A 135 12.52 7.18 5.55
CA TYR A 135 13.20 6.30 6.49
C TYR A 135 14.37 5.55 5.85
N LEU A 136 14.13 4.94 4.67
CA LEU A 136 15.17 4.22 3.95
C LEU A 136 16.30 5.14 3.49
N SER A 137 15.97 6.34 2.98
CA SER A 137 16.95 7.32 2.50
C SER A 137 17.91 7.82 3.58
N MET A 138 17.48 7.81 4.85
CA MET A 138 18.29 8.25 6.00
C MET A 138 19.20 7.17 6.56
N ARG A 139 19.10 5.92 6.11
CA ARG A 139 19.94 4.83 6.60
C ARG A 139 21.35 4.91 5.99
N GLU A 140 22.34 4.64 6.81
CA GLU A 140 23.75 4.66 6.40
C GLU A 140 24.11 3.52 5.44
N ASP A 141 23.42 2.37 5.54
CA ASP A 141 23.62 1.16 4.73
C ASP A 141 22.79 1.17 3.42
N VAL A 142 21.98 2.20 3.18
CA VAL A 142 21.16 2.36 1.98
C VAL A 142 21.77 3.39 1.03
N ASP A 143 21.79 3.07 -0.27
CA ASP A 143 22.04 4.03 -1.33
C ASP A 143 20.75 4.82 -1.60
N ALA A 144 20.71 6.08 -1.16
CA ALA A 144 19.54 6.93 -1.26
C ALA A 144 19.14 7.24 -2.73
N ASP A 145 20.02 7.03 -3.69
CA ASP A 145 19.72 7.14 -5.12
C ASP A 145 19.17 5.84 -5.72
N LYS A 146 19.05 4.77 -4.91
CA LYS A 146 18.58 3.44 -5.31
C LYS A 146 17.42 2.97 -4.43
N ILE A 147 16.30 3.68 -4.48
CA ILE A 147 15.10 3.34 -3.73
C ILE A 147 13.98 2.97 -4.68
N GLY A 148 13.41 1.80 -4.43
CA GLY A 148 12.22 1.32 -5.12
C GLY A 148 11.07 1.01 -4.17
N ILE A 149 9.89 0.77 -4.73
CA ILE A 149 8.71 0.38 -3.97
C ILE A 149 7.97 -0.79 -4.63
N ILE A 150 7.30 -1.61 -3.82
CA ILE A 150 6.36 -2.64 -4.29
C ILE A 150 5.01 -2.41 -3.63
N GLY A 151 3.98 -2.26 -4.47
CA GLY A 151 2.59 -2.19 -4.03
C GLY A 151 1.80 -3.42 -4.44
N ILE A 152 1.04 -4.03 -3.52
CA ILE A 152 0.30 -5.26 -3.77
C ILE A 152 -1.20 -5.03 -3.60
N CYS A 153 -2.03 -5.50 -4.53
CA CYS A 153 -3.48 -5.31 -4.52
C CYS A 153 -3.84 -3.81 -4.52
N GLY A 154 -4.67 -3.32 -3.61
CA GLY A 154 -4.99 -1.89 -3.50
C GLY A 154 -3.78 -0.98 -3.28
N TRP A 155 -2.70 -1.51 -2.71
CA TRP A 155 -1.44 -0.79 -2.55
C TRP A 155 -0.66 -0.64 -3.86
N GLY A 156 -1.02 -1.38 -4.91
CA GLY A 156 -0.46 -1.17 -6.24
C GLY A 156 -0.82 0.20 -6.81
N GLY A 157 -2.08 0.60 -6.74
CA GLY A 157 -2.50 1.94 -7.15
C GLY A 157 -1.86 3.04 -6.27
N ILE A 158 -1.74 2.79 -4.95
CA ILE A 158 -1.08 3.72 -4.02
C ILE A 158 0.41 3.88 -4.38
N ALA A 159 1.10 2.78 -4.74
CA ALA A 159 2.49 2.83 -5.18
C ALA A 159 2.66 3.65 -6.47
N LEU A 160 1.76 3.48 -7.45
CA LEU A 160 1.80 4.31 -8.67
C LEU A 160 1.60 5.79 -8.35
N ASN A 161 0.68 6.12 -7.44
CA ASN A 161 0.48 7.51 -7.03
C ASN A 161 1.69 8.07 -6.28
N ALA A 162 2.33 7.28 -5.41
CA ALA A 162 3.56 7.66 -4.72
C ALA A 162 4.71 7.90 -5.72
N ALA A 163 4.88 7.03 -6.71
CA ALA A 163 5.89 7.19 -7.77
C ALA A 163 5.64 8.43 -8.65
N ALA A 164 4.38 8.81 -8.85
CA ALA A 164 4.05 10.05 -9.54
C ALA A 164 4.35 11.30 -8.70
N ALA A 165 4.33 11.17 -7.37
CA ALA A 165 4.53 12.28 -6.43
C ALA A 165 6.01 12.47 -6.02
N ASP A 166 6.81 11.40 -5.98
CA ASP A 166 8.18 11.45 -5.45
C ASP A 166 9.23 10.90 -6.43
N PRO A 167 10.08 11.76 -7.03
CA PRO A 167 11.11 11.35 -7.99
C PRO A 167 12.29 10.58 -7.35
N ARG A 168 12.36 10.47 -6.02
CA ARG A 168 13.34 9.61 -5.34
C ARG A 168 13.02 8.14 -5.53
N ILE A 169 11.78 7.78 -5.85
CA ILE A 169 11.36 6.43 -6.21
C ILE A 169 11.85 6.12 -7.62
N LYS A 170 12.91 5.31 -7.75
CA LYS A 170 13.55 4.98 -9.02
C LYS A 170 12.86 3.83 -9.74
N THR A 171 12.29 2.90 -8.99
CA THR A 171 11.67 1.69 -9.54
C THR A 171 10.42 1.33 -8.77
N THR A 172 9.34 1.05 -9.47
CA THR A 172 8.05 0.66 -8.87
C THR A 172 7.57 -0.64 -9.50
N ALA A 173 7.29 -1.64 -8.68
CA ALA A 173 6.56 -2.82 -9.11
C ALA A 173 5.18 -2.85 -8.44
N VAL A 174 4.15 -3.18 -9.21
CA VAL A 174 2.78 -3.33 -8.69
C VAL A 174 2.25 -4.71 -9.03
N MET A 175 1.80 -5.42 -8.02
CA MET A 175 1.39 -6.81 -8.11
C MET A 175 -0.12 -6.89 -7.94
N THR A 176 -0.81 -7.45 -8.95
CA THR A 176 -2.26 -7.68 -8.90
C THR A 176 -3.07 -6.46 -8.40
N MET A 177 -2.75 -5.30 -8.96
CA MET A 177 -3.19 -3.99 -8.44
C MET A 177 -4.70 -3.73 -8.54
N TYR A 178 -5.15 -2.79 -7.70
CA TYR A 178 -6.42 -2.08 -7.85
C TYR A 178 -6.19 -0.57 -8.01
N ASP A 179 -7.10 0.08 -8.72
CA ASP A 179 -7.39 1.48 -8.52
C ASP A 179 -8.46 1.61 -7.41
N MET A 180 -8.02 1.97 -6.20
CA MET A 180 -8.91 2.07 -5.05
C MET A 180 -9.95 3.19 -5.19
N SER A 181 -9.67 4.23 -5.98
CA SER A 181 -10.64 5.28 -6.27
C SER A 181 -11.75 4.78 -7.20
N ARG A 182 -11.37 4.05 -8.25
CA ARG A 182 -12.31 3.48 -9.23
C ARG A 182 -13.22 2.43 -8.58
N VAL A 183 -12.66 1.47 -7.84
CA VAL A 183 -13.49 0.44 -7.20
C VAL A 183 -14.42 0.99 -6.12
N ASN A 184 -13.99 2.01 -5.36
CA ASN A 184 -14.86 2.63 -4.36
C ASN A 184 -15.91 3.59 -4.97
N GLY A 185 -15.64 4.13 -6.15
CA GLY A 185 -16.55 5.04 -6.86
C GLY A 185 -17.51 4.37 -7.82
N ASN A 186 -17.07 3.28 -8.46
CA ASN A 186 -17.77 2.65 -9.58
C ASN A 186 -18.11 1.17 -9.33
N GLY A 187 -17.66 0.59 -8.21
CA GLY A 187 -17.82 -0.84 -7.96
C GLY A 187 -16.88 -1.72 -8.77
N TYR A 188 -17.00 -3.05 -8.61
CA TYR A 188 -16.25 -4.00 -9.43
C TYR A 188 -16.77 -3.98 -10.88
N PHE A 189 -15.85 -3.98 -11.83
CA PHE A 189 -16.15 -3.94 -13.28
C PHE A 189 -16.98 -2.72 -13.68
N ASP A 190 -16.87 -1.62 -12.89
CA ASP A 190 -17.65 -0.38 -13.05
C ASP A 190 -19.17 -0.60 -13.06
N ALA A 191 -19.63 -1.67 -12.39
CA ALA A 191 -21.07 -2.04 -12.38
C ALA A 191 -21.98 -0.98 -11.73
N ASP A 192 -21.41 -0.13 -10.86
CA ASP A 192 -22.11 0.93 -10.14
C ASP A 192 -21.75 2.34 -10.68
N ASP A 193 -21.16 2.42 -11.89
CA ASP A 193 -20.77 3.71 -12.49
C ASP A 193 -21.97 4.50 -13.02
N SER A 194 -22.78 4.98 -12.10
CA SER A 194 -23.88 5.91 -12.39
C SER A 194 -24.01 6.99 -11.31
N GLU A 195 -24.64 8.11 -11.65
CA GLU A 195 -24.93 9.17 -10.67
C GLU A 195 -25.87 8.64 -9.58
N GLU A 196 -26.88 7.88 -9.96
CA GLU A 196 -27.88 7.31 -9.06
C GLU A 196 -27.25 6.35 -8.04
N ALA A 197 -26.38 5.43 -8.49
CA ALA A 197 -25.68 4.50 -7.61
C ALA A 197 -24.76 5.24 -6.63
N ARG A 198 -23.99 6.21 -7.12
CA ARG A 198 -23.13 7.04 -6.27
C ARG A 198 -23.93 7.92 -5.29
N SER A 199 -25.08 8.45 -5.70
CA SER A 199 -25.96 9.21 -4.82
C SER A 199 -26.52 8.35 -3.70
N ALA A 200 -26.97 7.13 -4.00
CA ALA A 200 -27.44 6.16 -3.00
C ALA A 200 -26.32 5.75 -2.02
N ALA A 201 -25.12 5.46 -2.53
CA ALA A 201 -23.96 5.14 -1.69
C ALA A 201 -23.59 6.29 -0.74
N ARG A 202 -23.55 7.54 -1.24
CA ARG A 202 -23.28 8.74 -0.43
C ARG A 202 -24.31 8.93 0.67
N LYS A 203 -25.59 8.67 0.38
CA LYS A 203 -26.64 8.72 1.40
C LYS A 203 -26.41 7.70 2.51
N THR A 204 -26.13 6.45 2.16
CA THR A 204 -25.81 5.38 3.13
C THR A 204 -24.62 5.77 4.01
N LEU A 205 -23.55 6.29 3.40
CA LEU A 205 -22.35 6.74 4.14
C LEU A 205 -22.67 7.92 5.08
N ALA A 206 -23.51 8.86 4.64
CA ALA A 206 -23.94 9.99 5.48
C ALA A 206 -24.78 9.53 6.68
N ASP A 207 -25.67 8.55 6.49
CA ASP A 207 -26.49 7.96 7.57
C ASP A 207 -25.60 7.25 8.62
N GLU A 208 -24.58 6.46 8.18
CA GLU A 208 -23.61 5.82 9.08
C GLU A 208 -22.72 6.84 9.79
N ARG A 209 -22.28 7.90 9.13
CA ARG A 209 -21.56 9.01 9.77
C ARG A 209 -22.41 9.68 10.86
N MET A 210 -23.68 9.95 10.58
CA MET A 210 -24.59 10.54 11.57
C MET A 210 -24.83 9.61 12.77
N LYS A 211 -24.98 8.31 12.52
CA LYS A 211 -25.08 7.29 13.58
C LYS A 211 -23.82 7.28 14.48
N THR A 212 -22.63 7.29 13.87
CA THR A 212 -21.36 7.37 14.58
C THR A 212 -21.25 8.67 15.39
N ALA A 213 -21.60 9.82 14.81
CA ALA A 213 -21.56 11.10 15.50
C ALA A 213 -22.47 11.14 16.74
N ARG A 214 -23.63 10.48 16.67
CA ARG A 214 -24.60 10.41 17.78
C ARG A 214 -24.19 9.42 18.88
N THR A 215 -23.53 8.33 18.52
CA THR A 215 -23.25 7.22 19.43
C THR A 215 -21.81 7.18 19.93
N GLY A 216 -20.88 7.88 19.25
CA GLY A 216 -19.44 7.78 19.47
C GLY A 216 -18.85 6.42 19.05
N LYS A 217 -19.63 5.57 18.35
CA LYS A 217 -19.22 4.21 17.97
C LYS A 217 -19.22 4.05 16.46
N THR A 218 -18.09 3.62 15.90
CA THR A 218 -17.99 3.18 14.52
C THR A 218 -18.52 1.77 14.33
N THR A 219 -19.08 1.49 13.15
CA THR A 219 -19.53 0.14 12.76
C THR A 219 -18.51 -0.42 11.75
N GLN A 220 -18.17 -1.69 11.87
CA GLN A 220 -17.32 -2.39 10.88
C GLN A 220 -18.20 -2.93 9.74
N GLY A 221 -17.67 -2.85 8.51
CA GLY A 221 -18.40 -3.25 7.30
C GLY A 221 -18.34 -4.74 6.99
N GLY A 222 -17.67 -5.53 7.84
CA GLY A 222 -17.39 -6.94 7.58
C GLY A 222 -16.08 -7.14 6.82
N GLY A 223 -15.41 -8.25 7.06
CA GLY A 223 -14.19 -8.68 6.37
C GLY A 223 -14.49 -9.60 5.18
N VAL A 224 -13.54 -10.48 4.86
CA VAL A 224 -13.78 -11.56 3.92
C VAL A 224 -14.89 -12.46 4.46
N VAL A 225 -15.83 -12.82 3.58
CA VAL A 225 -17.04 -13.57 3.94
C VAL A 225 -16.70 -14.89 4.63
N ASP A 226 -17.41 -15.19 5.72
CA ASP A 226 -17.32 -16.45 6.46
C ASP A 226 -18.68 -16.72 7.17
N PRO A 227 -19.36 -17.86 6.92
CA PRO A 227 -18.98 -18.96 6.04
C PRO A 227 -19.02 -18.60 4.56
N LEU A 228 -18.22 -19.34 3.74
CA LEU A 228 -18.20 -19.16 2.29
C LEU A 228 -19.52 -19.65 1.67
N PRO A 229 -20.27 -18.81 0.91
CA PRO A 229 -21.45 -19.24 0.19
C PRO A 229 -21.12 -20.30 -0.90
N GLU A 230 -22.01 -21.28 -1.14
CA GLU A 230 -21.79 -22.33 -2.13
C GLU A 230 -21.65 -21.77 -3.56
N ASP A 231 -22.45 -20.76 -3.88
CA ASP A 231 -22.50 -20.08 -5.18
C ASP A 231 -21.56 -18.88 -5.29
N ALA A 232 -20.64 -18.71 -4.34
CA ALA A 232 -19.70 -17.60 -4.35
C ALA A 232 -18.91 -17.54 -5.66
N PRO A 233 -18.71 -16.34 -6.26
CA PRO A 233 -17.81 -16.16 -7.40
C PRO A 233 -16.39 -16.63 -7.09
N GLN A 234 -15.63 -17.02 -8.12
CA GLN A 234 -14.30 -17.60 -7.93
C GLN A 234 -13.38 -16.68 -7.12
N PHE A 235 -13.35 -15.39 -7.41
CA PHE A 235 -12.50 -14.46 -6.67
C PHE A 235 -12.85 -14.35 -5.17
N VAL A 236 -14.12 -14.55 -4.80
CA VAL A 236 -14.54 -14.61 -3.40
C VAL A 236 -14.02 -15.87 -2.73
N LYS A 237 -14.03 -17.01 -3.46
CA LYS A 237 -13.42 -18.28 -3.01
C LYS A 237 -11.91 -18.13 -2.81
N ASP A 238 -11.22 -17.44 -3.75
CA ASP A 238 -9.79 -17.19 -3.67
C ASP A 238 -9.43 -16.32 -2.45
N TYR A 239 -10.22 -15.27 -2.17
CA TYR A 239 -10.06 -14.47 -0.96
C TYR A 239 -10.34 -15.24 0.33
N TYR A 240 -11.38 -16.09 0.34
CA TYR A 240 -11.66 -16.94 1.48
C TYR A 240 -10.49 -17.91 1.73
N ASP A 241 -10.01 -18.58 0.69
CA ASP A 241 -8.89 -19.50 0.79
C ASP A 241 -7.63 -18.84 1.35
N TYR A 242 -7.32 -17.61 0.90
CA TYR A 242 -6.17 -16.90 1.44
C TYR A 242 -6.41 -16.39 2.87
N TYR A 243 -7.51 -15.66 3.12
CA TYR A 243 -7.68 -14.91 4.37
C TYR A 243 -8.35 -15.69 5.50
N LYS A 244 -9.08 -16.79 5.23
CA LYS A 244 -9.82 -17.57 6.22
C LYS A 244 -9.24 -18.95 6.50
N THR A 245 -8.10 -19.29 5.87
CA THR A 245 -7.37 -20.52 6.10
C THR A 245 -5.94 -20.23 6.60
N PRO A 246 -5.20 -21.25 7.08
CA PRO A 246 -3.80 -21.05 7.49
C PRO A 246 -2.86 -20.54 6.39
N ARG A 247 -3.33 -20.46 5.13
CA ARG A 247 -2.57 -19.95 4.00
C ARG A 247 -2.12 -18.50 4.22
N GLY A 248 -3.00 -17.65 4.72
CA GLY A 248 -2.70 -16.24 4.92
C GLY A 248 -3.52 -15.56 6.04
N TYR A 249 -4.30 -16.34 6.82
CA TYR A 249 -5.04 -15.78 7.95
C TYR A 249 -4.09 -15.17 8.99
N HIS A 250 -4.45 -14.00 9.50
CA HIS A 250 -3.79 -13.40 10.65
C HIS A 250 -4.81 -12.63 11.51
N GLU A 251 -4.71 -12.79 12.84
CA GLU A 251 -5.68 -12.22 13.78
C GLU A 251 -5.78 -10.69 13.75
N ARG A 252 -4.68 -10.00 13.40
CA ARG A 252 -4.63 -8.53 13.29
C ARG A 252 -5.02 -8.00 11.91
N SER A 253 -5.21 -8.87 10.91
CA SER A 253 -5.56 -8.46 9.55
C SER A 253 -7.00 -7.97 9.46
N GLY A 254 -7.20 -6.74 9.02
CA GLY A 254 -8.52 -6.16 8.81
C GLY A 254 -9.35 -6.92 7.78
N ASN A 255 -8.74 -7.41 6.69
CA ASN A 255 -9.41 -8.19 5.67
C ASN A 255 -9.80 -9.60 6.14
N SER A 256 -9.03 -10.19 7.07
CA SER A 256 -9.37 -11.50 7.62
C SER A 256 -10.57 -11.43 8.57
N ASN A 257 -10.75 -10.31 9.26
CA ASN A 257 -11.65 -10.18 10.40
C ASN A 257 -12.84 -9.26 10.09
N ASP A 258 -12.90 -8.10 10.73
CA ASP A 258 -14.10 -7.25 10.75
C ASP A 258 -14.21 -6.30 9.54
N GLY A 259 -13.18 -6.24 8.70
CA GLY A 259 -13.12 -5.34 7.55
C GLY A 259 -12.86 -3.88 7.91
N TRP A 260 -13.16 -3.00 6.98
CA TRP A 260 -13.05 -1.55 7.16
C TRP A 260 -14.21 -1.01 7.98
N HIS A 261 -13.99 0.07 8.67
CA HIS A 261 -15.08 0.84 9.23
C HIS A 261 -15.97 1.41 8.11
N THR A 262 -17.29 1.40 8.27
CA THR A 262 -18.29 1.54 7.20
C THR A 262 -18.11 2.73 6.25
N PHE A 263 -17.57 3.85 6.73
CA PHE A 263 -17.20 4.98 5.89
C PHE A 263 -15.68 5.28 5.90
N GLY A 264 -14.87 4.31 6.35
CA GLY A 264 -13.42 4.48 6.48
C GLY A 264 -12.67 4.69 5.16
N CYS A 265 -13.24 4.22 4.05
CA CYS A 265 -12.66 4.38 2.71
C CYS A 265 -13.39 5.46 1.87
N GLN A 266 -14.30 6.24 2.47
CA GLN A 266 -15.15 7.20 1.72
C GLN A 266 -14.35 8.19 0.87
N ALA A 267 -13.16 8.60 1.32
CA ALA A 267 -12.33 9.55 0.58
C ALA A 267 -11.89 9.03 -0.78
N TYR A 268 -11.69 7.72 -0.93
CA TYR A 268 -11.33 7.09 -2.22
C TYR A 268 -12.43 7.23 -3.26
N ALA A 269 -13.71 7.06 -2.89
CA ALA A 269 -14.84 7.19 -3.81
C ALA A 269 -15.00 8.59 -4.44
N ASN A 270 -14.32 9.59 -3.88
CA ASN A 270 -14.44 10.98 -4.30
C ASN A 270 -13.11 11.59 -4.76
N THR A 271 -12.13 10.75 -5.07
CA THR A 271 -10.77 11.14 -5.47
C THR A 271 -10.44 10.55 -6.84
N ARG A 272 -9.73 11.31 -7.67
CA ARG A 272 -9.12 10.81 -8.91
C ARG A 272 -7.65 10.46 -8.62
N PHE A 273 -7.43 9.25 -8.15
CA PHE A 273 -6.19 8.87 -7.51
C PHE A 273 -5.02 8.73 -8.50
N LEU A 274 -5.23 8.09 -9.64
CA LEU A 274 -4.18 7.80 -10.62
C LEU A 274 -4.07 8.86 -11.74
N TYR A 275 -4.45 10.09 -11.45
CA TYR A 275 -4.56 11.15 -12.45
C TYR A 275 -3.24 11.51 -13.17
N TYR A 276 -2.10 11.40 -12.48
CA TYR A 276 -0.78 11.79 -13.00
C TYR A 276 0.19 10.63 -13.25
N ILE A 277 -0.26 9.38 -13.26
CA ILE A 277 0.64 8.24 -13.48
C ILE A 277 1.28 8.24 -14.88
N ASN A 278 0.66 8.90 -15.87
CA ASN A 278 1.25 9.12 -17.18
C ASN A 278 2.49 10.04 -17.15
N GLU A 279 2.79 10.70 -16.03
CA GLU A 279 3.97 11.57 -15.86
C GLU A 279 5.12 10.88 -15.11
N ILE A 280 4.94 9.63 -14.64
CA ILE A 280 6.00 8.86 -13.97
C ILE A 280 7.16 8.64 -14.92
N ARG A 281 8.35 9.15 -14.56
CA ARG A 281 9.58 8.99 -15.34
C ARG A 281 10.39 7.77 -14.92
N SER A 282 10.30 7.36 -13.65
CA SER A 282 10.98 6.17 -13.13
C SER A 282 10.41 4.87 -13.72
N ALA A 283 11.16 3.78 -13.61
CA ALA A 283 10.74 2.49 -14.15
C ALA A 283 9.50 1.93 -13.43
N VAL A 284 8.55 1.36 -14.19
CA VAL A 284 7.32 0.76 -13.65
C VAL A 284 7.09 -0.61 -14.27
N LEU A 285 6.89 -1.62 -13.41
CA LEU A 285 6.46 -2.97 -13.78
C LEU A 285 5.09 -3.26 -13.17
N ILE A 286 4.10 -3.52 -14.01
CA ILE A 286 2.76 -3.97 -13.60
C ILE A 286 2.65 -5.47 -13.84
N VAL A 287 2.32 -6.25 -12.79
CA VAL A 287 2.16 -7.70 -12.88
C VAL A 287 0.76 -8.10 -12.46
N HIS A 288 0.06 -8.85 -13.30
CA HIS A 288 -1.24 -9.45 -12.99
C HIS A 288 -1.30 -10.94 -13.32
N GLY A 289 -2.16 -11.65 -12.62
CA GLY A 289 -2.57 -12.98 -13.04
C GLY A 289 -3.57 -12.90 -14.20
N GLU A 290 -3.50 -13.85 -15.14
CA GLU A 290 -4.42 -13.94 -16.27
C GLU A 290 -5.88 -14.10 -15.81
N LYS A 291 -6.12 -14.89 -14.74
CA LYS A 291 -7.43 -15.12 -14.15
C LYS A 291 -7.80 -14.16 -13.02
N ALA A 292 -6.95 -13.17 -12.74
CA ALA A 292 -7.25 -12.19 -11.71
C ALA A 292 -8.44 -11.31 -12.11
N HIS A 293 -9.49 -11.30 -11.29
CA HIS A 293 -10.68 -10.46 -11.51
C HIS A 293 -10.34 -8.96 -11.52
N SER A 294 -9.21 -8.56 -10.92
CA SER A 294 -8.70 -7.20 -10.89
C SER A 294 -7.79 -6.83 -12.06
N ARG A 295 -7.58 -7.74 -13.04
CA ARG A 295 -6.62 -7.56 -14.13
C ARG A 295 -6.87 -6.27 -14.93
N TYR A 296 -8.13 -5.93 -15.17
CA TYR A 296 -8.51 -4.73 -15.91
C TYR A 296 -7.99 -3.42 -15.28
N PHE A 297 -7.84 -3.35 -13.96
CA PHE A 297 -7.23 -2.17 -13.32
C PHE A 297 -5.78 -1.96 -13.77
N GLY A 298 -4.99 -3.04 -13.82
CA GLY A 298 -3.59 -2.94 -14.25
C GLY A 298 -3.45 -2.67 -15.74
N GLU A 299 -4.27 -3.32 -16.58
CA GLU A 299 -4.27 -3.10 -18.02
C GLU A 299 -4.66 -1.66 -18.35
N ASN A 300 -5.73 -1.13 -17.76
CA ASN A 300 -6.14 0.24 -18.00
C ASN A 300 -5.17 1.26 -17.40
N ALA A 301 -4.57 0.99 -16.23
CA ALA A 301 -3.53 1.86 -15.67
C ALA A 301 -2.29 1.90 -16.58
N TYR A 302 -1.87 0.76 -17.11
CA TYR A 302 -0.77 0.69 -18.08
C TYR A 302 -1.09 1.47 -19.36
N GLU A 303 -2.27 1.25 -19.94
CA GLU A 303 -2.72 1.99 -21.14
C GLU A 303 -2.75 3.49 -20.88
N TYR A 304 -3.35 3.91 -19.74
CA TYR A 304 -3.39 5.33 -19.37
C TYR A 304 -2.00 5.91 -19.16
N MET A 305 -1.11 5.19 -18.51
CA MET A 305 0.27 5.59 -18.30
C MET A 305 0.99 5.77 -19.65
N MET A 306 0.80 4.85 -20.62
CA MET A 306 1.47 4.88 -21.91
C MET A 306 0.92 5.95 -22.85
N THR A 307 -0.41 6.08 -22.93
CA THR A 307 -1.09 6.88 -23.97
C THR A 307 -1.70 8.19 -23.46
N GLY A 308 -1.85 8.33 -22.15
CA GLY A 308 -2.58 9.43 -21.52
C GLY A 308 -4.10 9.29 -21.57
N LYS A 309 -4.65 8.14 -21.98
CA LYS A 309 -6.08 7.84 -21.96
C LYS A 309 -6.30 6.33 -21.88
N ALA A 310 -7.33 5.91 -21.16
CA ALA A 310 -7.78 4.52 -21.11
C ALA A 310 -9.22 4.45 -20.56
N GLU A 311 -9.83 3.29 -20.64
CA GLU A 311 -11.12 3.02 -20.02
C GLU A 311 -11.06 3.24 -18.49
N GLY A 312 -12.09 3.86 -17.91
CA GLY A 312 -12.17 4.21 -16.50
C GLY A 312 -11.37 5.46 -16.09
N TYR A 313 -10.75 6.14 -17.05
CA TYR A 313 -10.03 7.41 -16.84
C TYR A 313 -10.68 8.55 -17.67
N ASP A 314 -11.36 9.47 -17.03
CA ASP A 314 -12.07 10.55 -17.71
C ASP A 314 -11.15 11.63 -18.30
N ALA A 315 -9.89 11.67 -17.86
CA ALA A 315 -8.96 12.67 -18.33
C ALA A 315 -8.19 12.18 -19.57
N VAL A 316 -8.06 13.06 -20.54
CA VAL A 316 -7.13 12.88 -21.67
C VAL A 316 -5.86 13.65 -21.35
N ARG A 317 -4.76 12.95 -21.28
CA ARG A 317 -3.44 13.49 -20.94
C ARG A 317 -2.46 13.26 -22.10
N LYS A 318 -1.22 13.71 -21.92
CA LYS A 318 -0.15 13.39 -22.87
C LYS A 318 0.36 11.97 -22.62
N PRO A 319 0.87 11.29 -23.65
CA PRO A 319 1.61 10.04 -23.46
C PRO A 319 2.78 10.19 -22.50
N ASN A 320 3.21 9.07 -21.91
CA ASN A 320 4.36 9.05 -21.01
C ASN A 320 5.62 9.58 -21.72
N PRO A 321 6.42 10.43 -21.05
CA PRO A 321 7.66 10.95 -21.67
C PRO A 321 8.82 9.93 -21.70
N VAL A 322 8.71 8.79 -20.99
CA VAL A 322 9.73 7.73 -20.89
C VAL A 322 9.03 6.36 -20.97
N PRO A 323 8.42 6.02 -22.12
CA PRO A 323 7.61 4.79 -22.23
C PRO A 323 8.45 3.51 -22.23
N GLU A 324 9.75 3.57 -22.57
CA GLU A 324 10.65 2.43 -22.73
C GLU A 324 10.96 1.68 -21.43
N ASN A 325 10.71 2.28 -20.28
CA ASN A 325 10.91 1.67 -18.95
C ASN A 325 9.59 1.30 -18.24
N LYS A 326 8.51 1.14 -19.01
CA LYS A 326 7.20 0.72 -18.53
C LYS A 326 6.87 -0.67 -19.04
N GLU A 327 6.54 -1.58 -18.14
CA GLU A 327 6.26 -2.97 -18.47
C GLU A 327 4.92 -3.43 -17.89
N LEU A 328 4.19 -4.24 -18.68
CA LEU A 328 3.03 -5.00 -18.21
C LEU A 328 3.31 -6.49 -18.40
N MET A 329 3.19 -7.27 -17.34
CA MET A 329 3.40 -8.71 -17.34
C MET A 329 2.14 -9.43 -16.88
N ILE A 330 1.63 -10.34 -17.67
CA ILE A 330 0.49 -11.20 -17.32
C ILE A 330 1.01 -12.61 -17.07
N ILE A 331 0.75 -13.14 -15.87
CA ILE A 331 1.14 -14.50 -15.48
C ILE A 331 0.03 -15.45 -15.90
N PRO A 332 0.30 -16.42 -16.80
CA PRO A 332 -0.70 -17.37 -17.25
C PRO A 332 -1.33 -18.13 -16.10
N GLU A 333 -2.62 -18.41 -16.20
CA GLU A 333 -3.45 -19.18 -15.26
C GLU A 333 -3.54 -18.64 -13.82
N ALA A 334 -2.70 -17.69 -13.40
CA ALA A 334 -2.67 -17.19 -12.04
C ALA A 334 -3.92 -16.36 -11.69
N SER A 335 -4.45 -16.59 -10.49
CA SER A 335 -5.50 -15.77 -9.88
C SER A 335 -4.94 -14.50 -9.23
N HIS A 336 -5.81 -13.70 -8.67
CA HIS A 336 -5.41 -12.51 -7.88
C HIS A 336 -4.58 -12.90 -6.64
N CYS A 337 -5.05 -13.88 -5.87
CA CYS A 337 -4.42 -14.31 -4.62
C CYS A 337 -3.17 -15.18 -4.82
N ASP A 338 -2.97 -15.75 -6.00
CA ASP A 338 -1.73 -16.47 -6.31
C ASP A 338 -0.52 -15.52 -6.36
N LEU A 339 -0.74 -14.24 -6.64
CA LEU A 339 0.31 -13.23 -6.55
C LEU A 339 0.53 -12.69 -5.11
N TYR A 340 -0.12 -13.27 -4.09
CA TYR A 340 0.13 -12.93 -2.69
C TYR A 340 1.24 -13.78 -2.07
N ASP A 341 1.24 -15.09 -2.36
CA ASP A 341 2.17 -16.07 -1.76
C ASP A 341 2.76 -17.05 -2.77
N GLY A 342 2.41 -16.92 -4.04
CA GLY A 342 2.81 -17.80 -5.13
C GLY A 342 1.78 -18.90 -5.46
N GLY A 343 0.80 -19.11 -4.61
CA GLY A 343 -0.14 -20.22 -4.76
C GLY A 343 0.55 -21.58 -4.77
N THR A 344 -0.12 -22.57 -5.31
CA THR A 344 0.42 -23.94 -5.45
C THR A 344 1.61 -23.99 -6.42
N ASP A 345 1.55 -23.22 -7.50
CA ASP A 345 2.50 -23.30 -8.63
C ASP A 345 3.66 -22.30 -8.48
N LYS A 346 3.73 -21.57 -7.36
CA LYS A 346 4.78 -20.57 -7.04
C LYS A 346 4.99 -19.55 -8.16
N VAL A 347 3.88 -18.98 -8.62
CA VAL A 347 3.82 -18.14 -9.83
C VAL A 347 4.41 -16.74 -9.71
N ILE A 348 4.82 -16.31 -8.53
CA ILE A 348 5.42 -14.97 -8.37
C ILE A 348 6.74 -14.91 -9.14
N PRO A 349 6.92 -13.94 -10.05
CA PRO A 349 8.08 -13.88 -10.94
C PRO A 349 9.29 -13.22 -10.23
N TRP A 350 9.84 -13.90 -9.21
CA TRP A 350 10.91 -13.37 -8.36
C TRP A 350 12.16 -12.93 -9.12
N ASP A 351 12.57 -13.71 -10.12
CA ASP A 351 13.76 -13.39 -10.91
C ASP A 351 13.55 -12.15 -11.79
N LYS A 352 12.31 -11.97 -12.30
CA LYS A 352 11.94 -10.75 -13.01
C LYS A 352 11.93 -9.54 -12.09
N LEU A 353 11.40 -9.67 -10.87
CA LEU A 353 11.43 -8.59 -9.88
C LEU A 353 12.89 -8.22 -9.53
N GLU A 354 13.73 -9.21 -9.23
CA GLU A 354 15.15 -8.98 -8.93
C GLU A 354 15.86 -8.25 -10.07
N SER A 355 15.76 -8.74 -11.31
CA SER A 355 16.41 -8.10 -12.45
C SER A 355 15.87 -6.70 -12.71
N PHE A 356 14.53 -6.52 -12.63
CA PHE A 356 13.90 -5.23 -12.86
C PHE A 356 14.36 -4.16 -11.85
N PHE A 357 14.45 -4.49 -10.57
CA PHE A 357 14.97 -3.56 -9.56
C PHE A 357 16.48 -3.33 -9.73
N SER A 358 17.26 -4.38 -9.99
CA SER A 358 18.72 -4.26 -10.16
C SER A 358 19.14 -3.42 -11.38
N GLU A 359 18.36 -3.47 -12.45
CA GLU A 359 18.67 -2.77 -13.71
C GLU A 359 18.18 -1.31 -13.72
N ASN A 360 17.20 -0.96 -12.88
CA ASN A 360 16.53 0.33 -12.94
C ASN A 360 16.71 1.21 -11.66
N MET A 361 17.52 0.76 -10.71
CA MET A 361 17.90 1.55 -9.53
C MET A 361 19.32 2.08 -9.58
#